data_68b7c2fc79d178942269f9175a88a715
#
_entry.id   68b7c2fc79d178942269f9175a88a715
#
_cell.length_a   1.000
_cell.length_b   1.000
_cell.length_c   1.000
_cell.angle_alpha   90.00
_cell.angle_beta   90.00
_cell.angle_gamma   90.00
#
_symmetry.space_group_name_H-M   'P 1'
#
loop_
_entity.id
_entity.type
_entity.pdbx_description
1 polymer ?
#
loop_
_entity_poly.entity_id
_entity_poly.type
_entity_poly.pdbx_seq_one_letter_code
_entity_poly.pdbx_strand_id
1 'polypeptide(L)'
;MSLRAQVLDALGAVIDPELDEPITTLGFVSSCDVSAEGDVTVHLRLPTPQCAPNFAFLMASDARSAAGGVPGVGEVRVVLDDHYTGAEINEAVARGAGFDGAFPGETEGDLTALRTLFRRKALVGRQARVCEALAVEHDDAAICAMRVDELPASADVERCLELRRELGLPDGGDAPALVAGDGSAIEPAQLRMWLRRARLMTLGLESNAAICRSLLAVRYPDRPQEVTS
;
A
#
# COMPACT_ATOMS: atom_id res chain seq x y z
N MET A 1 -11.13 -6.85 21.59
CA MET A 1 -11.55 -6.79 20.16
C MET A 1 -11.93 -8.19 19.70
N SER A 2 -12.99 -8.34 18.85
CA SER A 2 -13.31 -9.63 18.23
C SER A 2 -12.20 -10.05 17.24
N LEU A 3 -12.09 -11.36 16.95
CA LEU A 3 -11.10 -11.87 16.00
C LEU A 3 -11.30 -11.21 14.61
N ARG A 4 -12.57 -11.06 14.17
CA ARG A 4 -12.90 -10.34 12.93
C ARG A 4 -12.35 -8.91 12.93
N ALA A 5 -12.48 -8.17 14.04
CA ALA A 5 -11.97 -6.80 14.13
C ALA A 5 -10.43 -6.75 14.07
N GLN A 6 -9.74 -7.73 14.67
CA GLN A 6 -8.29 -7.83 14.59
C GLN A 6 -7.80 -8.16 13.16
N VAL A 7 -8.53 -9.02 12.44
CA VAL A 7 -8.24 -9.34 11.03
C VAL A 7 -8.46 -8.10 10.15
N LEU A 8 -9.55 -7.35 10.33
CA LEU A 8 -9.80 -6.12 9.57
C LEU A 8 -8.73 -5.05 9.84
N ASP A 9 -8.26 -4.93 11.07
CA ASP A 9 -7.14 -4.05 11.43
C ASP A 9 -5.85 -4.48 10.71
N ALA A 10 -5.52 -5.77 10.71
CA ALA A 10 -4.38 -6.31 9.99
C ALA A 10 -4.48 -6.09 8.48
N LEU A 11 -5.68 -6.22 7.89
CA LEU A 11 -5.94 -5.90 6.48
C LEU A 11 -5.75 -4.40 6.17
N GLY A 12 -5.86 -3.52 7.16
CA GLY A 12 -5.53 -2.11 7.05
C GLY A 12 -4.06 -1.82 6.76
N ALA A 13 -3.15 -2.78 7.03
CA ALA A 13 -1.74 -2.69 6.68
C ALA A 13 -1.45 -3.15 5.23
N VAL A 14 -2.42 -3.75 4.54
CA VAL A 14 -2.26 -4.17 3.14
C VAL A 14 -2.48 -2.97 2.23
N ILE A 15 -1.44 -2.59 1.53
CA ILE A 15 -1.41 -1.39 0.69
C ILE A 15 -1.55 -1.77 -0.78
N ASP A 16 -2.45 -1.10 -1.50
CA ASP A 16 -2.45 -1.14 -2.96
C ASP A 16 -1.13 -0.55 -3.46
N PRO A 17 -0.31 -1.32 -4.19
CA PRO A 17 1.04 -0.88 -4.55
C PRO A 17 1.04 0.31 -5.53
N GLU A 18 0.00 0.46 -6.36
CA GLU A 18 -0.10 1.56 -7.31
C GLU A 18 -0.57 2.85 -6.64
N LEU A 19 -1.50 2.76 -5.68
CA LEU A 19 -2.17 3.91 -5.07
C LEU A 19 -1.54 4.36 -3.75
N ASP A 20 -0.72 3.52 -3.12
CA ASP A 20 -0.15 3.71 -1.76
C ASP A 20 -1.25 4.04 -0.72
N GLU A 21 -2.39 3.35 -0.84
CA GLU A 21 -3.50 3.44 0.11
C GLU A 21 -3.90 2.04 0.60
N PRO A 22 -4.36 1.90 1.87
CA PRO A 22 -4.88 0.63 2.37
C PRO A 22 -6.05 0.10 1.54
N ILE A 23 -6.07 -1.20 1.27
CA ILE A 23 -7.17 -1.85 0.54
C ILE A 23 -8.52 -1.71 1.26
N THR A 24 -8.48 -1.56 2.60
CA THR A 24 -9.66 -1.28 3.42
C THR A 24 -10.20 0.13 3.17
N THR A 25 -9.34 1.15 3.14
CA THR A 25 -9.68 2.55 2.85
C THR A 25 -10.18 2.72 1.41
N LEU A 26 -9.56 2.02 0.45
CA LEU A 26 -10.03 1.97 -0.94
C LEU A 26 -11.36 1.24 -1.08
N GLY A 27 -11.73 0.48 -0.04
CA GLY A 27 -12.94 -0.32 0.03
C GLY A 27 -12.89 -1.54 -0.87
N PHE A 28 -11.73 -2.10 -1.11
CA PHE A 28 -11.57 -3.33 -1.87
C PHE A 28 -11.95 -4.58 -1.05
N VAL A 29 -11.91 -4.51 0.27
CA VAL A 29 -12.44 -5.59 1.13
C VAL A 29 -13.97 -5.51 1.13
N SER A 30 -14.63 -6.49 0.53
CA SER A 30 -16.09 -6.54 0.45
C SER A 30 -16.72 -7.31 1.62
N SER A 31 -16.07 -8.36 2.11
CA SER A 31 -16.44 -9.04 3.35
C SER A 31 -15.21 -9.66 4.02
N CYS A 32 -15.37 -9.92 5.33
CA CYS A 32 -14.42 -10.65 6.14
C CYS A 32 -15.23 -11.52 7.10
N ASP A 33 -15.26 -12.81 6.87
CA ASP A 33 -16.02 -13.78 7.64
C ASP A 33 -15.08 -14.64 8.47
N VAL A 34 -15.42 -14.88 9.74
CA VAL A 34 -14.62 -15.68 10.67
C VAL A 34 -15.52 -16.78 11.23
N SER A 35 -15.10 -18.04 11.05
CA SER A 35 -15.81 -19.21 11.59
C SER A 35 -15.65 -19.33 13.10
N ALA A 36 -16.42 -20.23 13.71
CA ALA A 36 -16.31 -20.52 15.16
C ALA A 36 -14.94 -21.14 15.52
N GLU A 37 -14.31 -21.80 14.58
CA GLU A 37 -12.98 -22.45 14.70
C GLU A 37 -11.84 -21.46 14.45
N GLY A 38 -12.13 -20.22 14.01
CA GLY A 38 -11.13 -19.19 13.73
C GLY A 38 -10.67 -19.15 12.27
N ASP A 39 -11.29 -19.93 11.37
CA ASP A 39 -10.97 -19.83 9.94
C ASP A 39 -11.52 -18.54 9.34
N VAL A 40 -10.75 -17.93 8.46
CA VAL A 40 -11.04 -16.60 7.90
C VAL A 40 -11.24 -16.69 6.40
N THR A 41 -12.33 -16.09 5.92
CA THR A 41 -12.54 -15.86 4.48
C THR A 41 -12.65 -14.35 4.23
N VAL A 42 -11.75 -13.84 3.38
CA VAL A 42 -11.73 -12.44 2.94
C VAL A 42 -12.11 -12.36 1.48
N HIS A 43 -13.10 -11.54 1.15
CA HIS A 43 -13.48 -11.26 -0.23
C HIS A 43 -12.95 -9.90 -0.66
N LEU A 44 -12.26 -9.88 -1.81
CA LEU A 44 -11.73 -8.67 -2.42
C LEU A 44 -12.46 -8.37 -3.73
N ARG A 45 -12.84 -7.11 -3.90
CA ARG A 45 -13.45 -6.58 -5.13
C ARG A 45 -12.67 -5.39 -5.63
N LEU A 46 -12.24 -5.48 -6.89
CA LEU A 46 -11.47 -4.41 -7.53
C LEU A 46 -12.36 -3.51 -8.40
N PRO A 47 -11.90 -2.28 -8.70
CA PRO A 47 -12.68 -1.30 -9.46
C PRO A 47 -13.12 -1.81 -10.83
N THR A 48 -12.30 -2.61 -11.49
CA THR A 48 -12.63 -3.22 -12.78
C THR A 48 -12.25 -4.70 -12.81
N PRO A 49 -12.90 -5.52 -13.66
CA PRO A 49 -12.47 -6.90 -13.87
C PRO A 49 -11.08 -7.02 -14.49
N GLN A 50 -10.58 -5.95 -15.12
CA GLN A 50 -9.31 -5.88 -15.84
C GLN A 50 -8.20 -5.15 -15.05
N CYS A 51 -8.33 -4.98 -13.73
CA CYS A 51 -7.20 -4.53 -12.93
C CYS A 51 -5.99 -5.44 -13.19
N ALA A 52 -4.80 -4.85 -13.22
CA ALA A 52 -3.60 -5.59 -13.62
C ALA A 52 -3.37 -6.82 -12.70
N PRO A 53 -3.19 -8.04 -13.26
CA PRO A 53 -3.11 -9.28 -12.49
C PRO A 53 -2.00 -9.28 -11.43
N ASN A 54 -0.88 -8.61 -11.70
CA ASN A 54 0.22 -8.49 -10.77
C ASN A 54 -0.16 -7.70 -9.50
N PHE A 55 -0.92 -6.61 -9.62
CA PHE A 55 -1.41 -5.86 -8.44
C PHE A 55 -2.50 -6.63 -7.70
N ALA A 56 -3.42 -7.24 -8.44
CA ALA A 56 -4.46 -8.08 -7.86
C ALA A 56 -3.87 -9.24 -7.06
N PHE A 57 -2.86 -9.92 -7.61
CA PHE A 57 -2.13 -10.98 -6.92
C PHE A 57 -1.40 -10.48 -5.68
N LEU A 58 -0.67 -9.34 -5.77
CA LEU A 58 0.04 -8.77 -4.63
C LEU A 58 -0.91 -8.47 -3.46
N MET A 59 -2.04 -7.79 -3.74
CA MET A 59 -3.03 -7.48 -2.71
C MET A 59 -3.66 -8.73 -2.10
N ALA A 60 -4.02 -9.74 -2.91
CA ALA A 60 -4.60 -10.98 -2.41
C ALA A 60 -3.61 -11.80 -1.56
N SER A 61 -2.34 -11.88 -1.99
CA SER A 61 -1.28 -12.56 -1.27
C SER A 61 -0.93 -11.85 0.05
N ASP A 62 -0.85 -10.51 0.03
CA ASP A 62 -0.59 -9.72 1.22
C ASP A 62 -1.76 -9.78 2.21
N ALA A 63 -3.01 -9.77 1.72
CA ALA A 63 -4.19 -9.94 2.55
C ALA A 63 -4.20 -11.30 3.26
N ARG A 64 -3.84 -12.38 2.54
CA ARG A 64 -3.71 -13.70 3.16
C ARG A 64 -2.63 -13.73 4.24
N SER A 65 -1.48 -13.13 3.98
CA SER A 65 -0.37 -13.07 4.93
C SER A 65 -0.72 -12.24 6.15
N ALA A 66 -1.33 -11.07 5.97
CA ALA A 66 -1.75 -10.18 7.06
C ALA A 66 -2.79 -10.85 7.96
N ALA A 67 -3.85 -11.45 7.38
CA ALA A 67 -4.87 -12.16 8.13
C ALA A 67 -4.29 -13.38 8.88
N GLY A 68 -3.41 -14.15 8.24
CA GLY A 68 -2.76 -15.33 8.84
C GLY A 68 -1.77 -14.99 9.96
N GLY A 69 -1.28 -13.76 10.02
CA GLY A 69 -0.43 -13.26 11.11
C GLY A 69 -1.19 -12.93 12.41
N VAL A 70 -2.53 -12.90 12.36
CA VAL A 70 -3.34 -12.54 13.54
C VAL A 70 -3.45 -13.73 14.51
N PRO A 71 -3.10 -13.57 15.80
CA PRO A 71 -3.22 -14.65 16.77
C PRO A 71 -4.66 -15.19 16.89
N GLY A 72 -4.80 -16.52 16.81
CA GLY A 72 -6.09 -17.19 16.89
C GLY A 72 -6.80 -17.40 15.54
N VAL A 73 -6.20 -16.96 14.46
CA VAL A 73 -6.64 -17.28 13.10
C VAL A 73 -6.16 -18.69 12.73
N GLY A 74 -7.09 -19.49 12.17
CA GLY A 74 -6.84 -20.82 11.62
C GLY A 74 -6.45 -20.75 10.14
N GLU A 75 -7.24 -21.39 9.27
CA GLU A 75 -7.03 -21.32 7.83
C GLU A 75 -7.50 -19.95 7.26
N VAL A 76 -6.70 -19.39 6.34
CA VAL A 76 -7.05 -18.14 5.65
C VAL A 76 -7.30 -18.40 4.17
N ARG A 77 -8.49 -18.03 3.72
CA ARG A 77 -8.88 -18.01 2.32
C ARG A 77 -9.14 -16.57 1.86
N VAL A 78 -8.44 -16.15 0.81
CA VAL A 78 -8.72 -14.88 0.13
C VAL A 78 -9.34 -15.19 -1.22
N VAL A 79 -10.45 -14.54 -1.52
CA VAL A 79 -11.19 -14.70 -2.77
C VAL A 79 -11.24 -13.34 -3.47
N LEU A 80 -10.62 -13.27 -4.64
CA LEU A 80 -10.75 -12.15 -5.56
C LEU A 80 -11.99 -12.38 -6.42
N ASP A 81 -13.02 -11.55 -6.19
CA ASP A 81 -14.29 -11.62 -6.90
C ASP A 81 -14.24 -10.86 -8.22
N ASP A 82 -15.02 -11.34 -9.21
CA ASP A 82 -15.31 -10.62 -10.46
C ASP A 82 -14.06 -10.11 -11.22
N HIS A 83 -12.96 -10.85 -11.18
CA HIS A 83 -11.73 -10.53 -11.90
C HIS A 83 -11.47 -11.56 -13.01
N TYR A 84 -10.99 -11.11 -14.19
CA TYR A 84 -10.83 -11.98 -15.36
C TYR A 84 -9.77 -13.09 -15.16
N THR A 85 -8.78 -12.90 -14.28
CA THR A 85 -7.82 -13.91 -13.84
C THR A 85 -8.03 -14.32 -12.37
N GLY A 86 -9.25 -14.17 -11.87
CA GLY A 86 -9.56 -14.44 -10.47
C GLY A 86 -9.35 -15.90 -10.08
N ALA A 87 -9.65 -16.84 -10.97
CA ALA A 87 -9.49 -18.27 -10.71
C ALA A 87 -8.01 -18.64 -10.48
N GLU A 88 -7.12 -18.19 -11.37
CA GLU A 88 -5.68 -18.44 -11.32
C GLU A 88 -5.06 -17.80 -10.07
N ILE A 89 -5.43 -16.55 -9.77
CA ILE A 89 -4.95 -15.83 -8.58
C ILE A 89 -5.44 -16.52 -7.30
N ASN A 90 -6.73 -16.83 -7.19
CA ASN A 90 -7.31 -17.48 -6.02
C ASN A 90 -6.67 -18.83 -5.74
N GLU A 91 -6.45 -19.65 -6.78
CA GLU A 91 -5.80 -20.95 -6.64
C GLU A 91 -4.34 -20.82 -6.20
N ALA A 92 -3.57 -19.91 -6.81
CA ALA A 92 -2.17 -19.71 -6.47
C ALA A 92 -2.01 -19.16 -5.05
N VAL A 93 -2.81 -18.17 -4.67
CA VAL A 93 -2.82 -17.59 -3.31
C VAL A 93 -3.20 -18.66 -2.27
N ALA A 94 -4.23 -19.47 -2.52
CA ALA A 94 -4.64 -20.54 -1.60
C ALA A 94 -3.51 -21.56 -1.35
N ARG A 95 -2.73 -21.89 -2.37
CA ARG A 95 -1.58 -22.81 -2.26
C ARG A 95 -0.31 -22.15 -1.69
N GLY A 96 -0.31 -20.82 -1.47
CA GLY A 96 0.90 -20.07 -1.12
C GLY A 96 1.94 -20.04 -2.23
N ALA A 97 1.51 -20.21 -3.48
CA ALA A 97 2.39 -20.12 -4.65
C ALA A 97 2.70 -18.65 -4.98
N GLY A 98 3.87 -18.42 -5.60
CA GLY A 98 4.24 -17.10 -6.12
C GLY A 98 3.43 -16.71 -7.36
N PHE A 99 3.68 -15.52 -7.90
CA PHE A 99 3.04 -15.05 -9.13
C PHE A 99 3.27 -15.99 -10.32
N ASP A 100 4.49 -16.55 -10.43
CA ASP A 100 4.80 -17.57 -11.44
C ASP A 100 3.94 -18.85 -11.33
N GLY A 101 3.46 -19.14 -10.12
CA GLY A 101 2.54 -20.25 -9.88
C GLY A 101 1.11 -19.98 -10.38
N ALA A 102 0.72 -18.69 -10.47
CA ALA A 102 -0.54 -18.26 -11.08
C ALA A 102 -0.40 -18.12 -12.60
N PHE A 103 0.73 -17.60 -13.07
CA PHE A 103 0.99 -17.22 -14.47
C PHE A 103 2.36 -17.73 -14.93
N PRO A 104 2.49 -19.04 -15.21
CA PRO A 104 3.77 -19.63 -15.60
C PRO A 104 4.33 -19.02 -16.88
N GLY A 105 5.55 -18.48 -16.80
CA GLY A 105 6.27 -17.90 -17.93
C GLY A 105 5.89 -16.47 -18.32
N GLU A 106 5.01 -15.81 -17.56
CA GLU A 106 4.66 -14.40 -17.81
C GLU A 106 5.64 -13.40 -17.18
N THR A 107 6.47 -13.84 -16.24
CA THR A 107 7.51 -13.00 -15.61
C THR A 107 8.82 -13.79 -15.47
N GLU A 108 9.96 -13.07 -15.55
CA GLU A 108 11.27 -13.62 -15.18
C GLU A 108 11.49 -13.41 -13.66
N GLY A 109 10.77 -14.13 -12.80
CA GLY A 109 10.90 -14.08 -11.36
C GLY A 109 9.69 -13.57 -10.61
N ASP A 110 9.90 -13.20 -9.35
CA ASP A 110 8.86 -12.69 -8.47
C ASP A 110 8.54 -11.19 -8.72
N LEU A 111 7.50 -10.67 -8.09
CA LEU A 111 7.09 -9.27 -8.22
C LEU A 111 7.90 -8.29 -7.34
N THR A 112 9.06 -8.71 -6.79
CA THR A 112 9.89 -7.90 -5.88
C THR A 112 10.38 -6.61 -6.51
N ALA A 113 10.84 -6.66 -7.76
CA ALA A 113 11.29 -5.48 -8.48
C ALA A 113 10.14 -4.46 -8.69
N LEU A 114 8.95 -4.96 -9.05
CA LEU A 114 7.75 -4.15 -9.21
C LEU A 114 7.35 -3.50 -7.87
N ARG A 115 7.29 -4.29 -6.79
CA ARG A 115 7.00 -3.81 -5.43
C ARG A 115 7.98 -2.73 -5.00
N THR A 116 9.27 -2.94 -5.22
CA THR A 116 10.32 -1.96 -4.92
C THR A 116 10.15 -0.65 -5.68
N LEU A 117 9.80 -0.73 -6.98
CA LEU A 117 9.53 0.45 -7.80
C LEU A 117 8.38 1.29 -7.24
N PHE A 118 7.26 0.65 -6.86
CA PHE A 118 6.08 1.36 -6.33
C PHE A 118 6.33 1.90 -4.93
N ARG A 119 7.04 1.17 -4.05
CA ARG A 119 7.47 1.69 -2.75
C ARG A 119 8.34 2.96 -2.86
N ARG A 120 9.25 3.00 -3.85
CA ARG A 120 10.04 4.21 -4.11
C ARG A 120 9.18 5.38 -4.58
N LYS A 121 8.17 5.13 -5.43
CA LYS A 121 7.22 6.16 -5.86
C LYS A 121 6.39 6.67 -4.66
N ALA A 122 5.89 5.77 -3.84
CA ALA A 122 5.16 6.09 -2.62
C ALA A 122 6.01 6.95 -1.67
N LEU A 123 7.26 6.56 -1.42
CA LEU A 123 8.19 7.33 -0.56
C LEU A 123 8.36 8.76 -1.06
N VAL A 124 8.57 8.95 -2.36
CA VAL A 124 8.70 10.30 -2.95
C VAL A 124 7.45 11.13 -2.73
N GLY A 125 6.25 10.54 -2.94
CA GLY A 125 4.98 11.22 -2.72
C GLY A 125 4.76 11.60 -1.25
N ARG A 126 5.03 10.68 -0.32
CA ARG A 126 4.91 10.94 1.12
C ARG A 126 5.88 12.02 1.60
N GLN A 127 7.15 11.94 1.19
CA GLN A 127 8.15 12.98 1.52
C GLN A 127 7.78 14.36 0.96
N ALA A 128 7.15 14.43 -0.22
CA ALA A 128 6.69 15.70 -0.77
C ALA A 128 5.62 16.34 0.12
N ARG A 129 4.65 15.57 0.63
CA ARG A 129 3.65 16.08 1.58
C ARG A 129 4.27 16.52 2.91
N VAL A 130 5.22 15.75 3.46
CA VAL A 130 5.98 16.15 4.65
C VAL A 130 6.71 17.47 4.40
N CYS A 131 7.42 17.60 3.28
CA CYS A 131 8.12 18.82 2.93
C CYS A 131 7.17 20.03 2.77
N GLU A 132 6.00 19.83 2.16
CA GLU A 132 4.98 20.90 2.03
C GLU A 132 4.44 21.37 3.39
N ALA A 133 4.23 20.43 4.31
CA ALA A 133 3.82 20.78 5.68
C ALA A 133 4.92 21.58 6.41
N LEU A 134 6.18 21.17 6.29
CA LEU A 134 7.32 21.87 6.90
C LEU A 134 7.57 23.26 6.29
N ALA A 135 7.28 23.45 5.01
CA ALA A 135 7.48 24.72 4.30
C ALA A 135 6.57 25.86 4.79
N VAL A 136 5.62 25.58 5.68
CA VAL A 136 4.78 26.61 6.35
C VAL A 136 5.61 27.42 7.34
N GLU A 137 6.58 26.79 8.03
CA GLU A 137 7.35 27.38 9.13
C GLU A 137 8.87 27.43 8.85
N HIS A 138 9.36 26.69 7.83
CA HIS A 138 10.78 26.50 7.56
C HIS A 138 11.13 26.86 6.10
N ASP A 139 12.32 27.41 5.90
CA ASP A 139 12.86 27.61 4.56
C ASP A 139 13.51 26.34 3.99
N ASP A 140 13.85 26.35 2.71
CA ASP A 140 14.41 25.20 2.00
C ASP A 140 15.71 24.68 2.64
N ALA A 141 16.56 25.56 3.19
CA ALA A 141 17.82 25.19 3.81
C ALA A 141 17.59 24.49 5.16
N ALA A 142 16.67 25.02 5.98
CA ALA A 142 16.28 24.41 7.24
C ALA A 142 15.64 23.02 7.03
N ILE A 143 14.73 22.89 6.07
CA ILE A 143 14.09 21.61 5.74
C ILE A 143 15.13 20.54 5.31
N CYS A 144 16.09 20.91 4.45
CA CYS A 144 17.13 19.98 4.00
C CYS A 144 18.14 19.62 5.10
N ALA A 145 18.35 20.49 6.09
CA ALA A 145 19.23 20.22 7.23
C ALA A 145 18.58 19.37 8.34
N MET A 146 17.24 19.27 8.34
CA MET A 146 16.45 18.60 9.36
C MET A 146 16.73 17.09 9.41
N ARG A 147 16.64 16.52 10.61
CA ARG A 147 16.81 15.09 10.91
C ARG A 147 15.46 14.42 11.16
N VAL A 148 15.43 13.10 11.11
CA VAL A 148 14.20 12.31 11.33
C VAL A 148 13.60 12.57 12.71
N ASP A 149 14.41 12.69 13.77
CA ASP A 149 13.96 12.96 15.15
C ASP A 149 13.41 14.37 15.37
N GLU A 150 13.62 15.28 14.43
CA GLU A 150 13.08 16.65 14.43
C GLU A 150 11.74 16.75 13.68
N LEU A 151 11.31 15.66 12.98
CA LEU A 151 10.07 15.66 12.23
C LEU A 151 8.84 15.65 13.15
N PRO A 152 7.78 16.43 12.84
CA PRO A 152 6.53 16.36 13.59
C PRO A 152 5.85 14.99 13.37
N ALA A 153 5.21 14.46 14.43
CA ALA A 153 4.45 13.24 14.31
C ALA A 153 3.26 13.42 13.33
N SER A 154 3.21 12.57 12.31
CA SER A 154 2.12 12.55 11.33
C SER A 154 2.08 11.20 10.60
N ALA A 155 0.91 10.86 10.06
CA ALA A 155 0.74 9.63 9.28
C ALA A 155 1.68 9.58 8.05
N ASP A 156 1.97 10.72 7.41
CA ASP A 156 2.91 10.76 6.29
C ASP A 156 4.36 10.51 6.73
N VAL A 157 4.77 11.01 7.91
CA VAL A 157 6.10 10.73 8.49
C VAL A 157 6.21 9.26 8.87
N GLU A 158 5.23 8.70 9.56
CA GLU A 158 5.19 7.28 9.93
C GLU A 158 5.32 6.39 8.69
N ARG A 159 4.51 6.67 7.66
CA ARG A 159 4.57 5.91 6.40
C ARG A 159 5.89 6.10 5.65
N CYS A 160 6.49 7.29 5.67
CA CYS A 160 7.85 7.50 5.13
C CYS A 160 8.88 6.59 5.79
N LEU A 161 8.86 6.48 7.11
CA LEU A 161 9.82 5.67 7.87
C LEU A 161 9.59 4.17 7.64
N GLU A 162 8.34 3.72 7.50
CA GLU A 162 8.03 2.36 7.10
C GLU A 162 8.60 2.05 5.71
N LEU A 163 8.33 2.90 4.72
CA LEU A 163 8.84 2.73 3.36
C LEU A 163 10.37 2.73 3.30
N ARG A 164 11.03 3.56 4.13
CA ARG A 164 12.50 3.54 4.23
C ARG A 164 13.01 2.20 4.75
N ARG A 165 12.41 1.66 5.82
CA ARG A 165 12.76 0.32 6.36
C ARG A 165 12.56 -0.77 5.32
N GLU A 166 11.42 -0.76 4.62
CA GLU A 166 11.11 -1.71 3.55
C GLU A 166 12.08 -1.62 2.36
N LEU A 167 12.63 -0.44 2.10
CA LEU A 167 13.59 -0.16 1.02
C LEU A 167 15.07 -0.28 1.46
N GLY A 168 15.33 -0.54 2.75
CA GLY A 168 16.69 -0.57 3.29
C GLY A 168 17.40 0.79 3.28
N LEU A 169 16.63 1.90 3.38
CA LEU A 169 17.13 3.26 3.42
C LEU A 169 17.31 3.74 4.88
N PRO A 170 18.16 4.78 5.12
CA PRO A 170 18.36 5.33 6.46
C PRO A 170 17.04 5.84 7.08
N ASP A 171 16.69 5.35 8.29
CA ASP A 171 15.45 5.67 9.01
C ASP A 171 15.67 6.02 10.50
N GLY A 172 16.92 6.01 10.97
CA GLY A 172 17.30 6.39 12.34
C GLY A 172 17.10 7.88 12.60
N GLY A 173 17.00 8.29 13.88
CA GLY A 173 16.73 9.66 14.29
C GLY A 173 17.71 10.69 13.71
N ASP A 174 18.97 10.33 13.57
CA ASP A 174 20.05 11.15 12.99
C ASP A 174 20.10 11.16 11.46
N ALA A 175 19.27 10.34 10.79
CA ALA A 175 19.20 10.32 9.34
C ALA A 175 18.57 11.60 8.77
N PRO A 176 18.86 12.00 7.52
CA PRO A 176 18.23 13.14 6.90
C PRO A 176 16.71 13.01 6.86
N ALA A 177 15.97 14.07 7.15
CA ALA A 177 14.51 14.09 7.09
C ALA A 177 13.98 13.75 5.70
N LEU A 178 14.61 14.27 4.66
CA LEU A 178 14.29 14.00 3.26
C LEU A 178 15.47 13.31 2.58
N VAL A 179 15.18 12.24 1.83
CA VAL A 179 16.19 11.47 1.11
C VAL A 179 15.83 11.28 -0.37
N ALA A 180 16.84 11.23 -1.21
CA ALA A 180 16.72 10.79 -2.59
C ALA A 180 16.48 9.27 -2.67
N GLY A 181 16.22 8.73 -3.86
CA GLY A 181 15.93 7.31 -4.06
C GLY A 181 17.07 6.35 -3.70
N ASP A 182 18.29 6.85 -3.55
CA ASP A 182 19.49 6.12 -3.10
C ASP A 182 19.77 6.28 -1.59
N GLY A 183 18.95 7.05 -0.87
CA GLY A 183 19.10 7.32 0.55
C GLY A 183 20.01 8.51 0.88
N SER A 184 20.58 9.21 -0.11
CA SER A 184 21.33 10.44 0.12
C SER A 184 20.43 11.61 0.50
N ALA A 185 20.94 12.58 1.27
CA ALA A 185 20.22 13.80 1.59
C ALA A 185 19.89 14.61 0.33
N ILE A 186 18.77 15.31 0.33
CA ILE A 186 18.41 16.25 -0.74
C ILE A 186 19.05 17.61 -0.44
N GLU A 187 19.87 18.10 -1.38
CA GLU A 187 20.51 19.40 -1.25
C GLU A 187 19.51 20.55 -1.46
N PRO A 188 19.63 21.68 -0.73
CA PRO A 188 18.72 22.82 -0.84
C PRO A 188 18.56 23.34 -2.28
N ALA A 189 19.64 23.36 -3.06
CA ALA A 189 19.60 23.77 -4.46
C ALA A 189 18.78 22.85 -5.36
N GLN A 190 18.57 21.60 -4.97
CA GLN A 190 17.83 20.58 -5.71
C GLN A 190 16.39 20.46 -5.26
N LEU A 191 16.05 20.92 -4.04
CA LEU A 191 14.74 20.69 -3.40
C LEU A 191 13.57 21.13 -4.27
N ARG A 192 13.62 22.34 -4.84
CA ARG A 192 12.53 22.88 -5.67
C ARG A 192 12.27 22.04 -6.94
N MET A 193 13.31 21.54 -7.58
CA MET A 193 13.16 20.68 -8.75
C MET A 193 12.65 19.30 -8.35
N TRP A 194 13.17 18.75 -7.26
CA TRP A 194 12.72 17.48 -6.70
C TRP A 194 11.23 17.53 -6.34
N LEU A 195 10.76 18.56 -5.64
CA LEU A 195 9.35 18.76 -5.29
C LEU A 195 8.45 18.86 -6.52
N ARG A 196 8.86 19.56 -7.58
CA ARG A 196 8.07 19.63 -8.81
C ARG A 196 7.85 18.24 -9.42
N ARG A 197 8.88 17.39 -9.46
CA ARG A 197 8.78 16.01 -9.95
C ARG A 197 7.91 15.15 -9.04
N ALA A 198 8.08 15.28 -7.73
CA ALA A 198 7.29 14.58 -6.73
C ALA A 198 5.80 14.93 -6.86
N ARG A 199 5.44 16.20 -6.98
CA ARG A 199 4.06 16.67 -7.18
C ARG A 199 3.39 16.08 -8.41
N LEU A 200 4.09 16.03 -9.54
CA LEU A 200 3.54 15.42 -10.76
C LEU A 200 3.22 13.94 -10.55
N MET A 201 4.07 13.22 -9.80
CA MET A 201 3.84 11.81 -9.45
C MET A 201 2.67 11.66 -8.48
N THR A 202 2.59 12.49 -7.44
CA THR A 202 1.51 12.47 -6.44
C THR A 202 0.15 12.76 -7.07
N LEU A 203 0.05 13.77 -7.93
CA LEU A 203 -1.18 14.08 -8.66
C LEU A 203 -1.67 12.89 -9.51
N GLY A 204 -0.75 12.13 -10.11
CA GLY A 204 -1.10 10.90 -10.83
C GLY A 204 -1.70 9.84 -9.92
N LEU A 205 -1.07 9.60 -8.77
CA LEU A 205 -1.56 8.61 -7.78
C LEU A 205 -2.93 9.00 -7.22
N GLU A 206 -3.11 10.24 -6.81
CA GLU A 206 -4.38 10.75 -6.28
C GLU A 206 -5.52 10.70 -7.30
N SER A 207 -5.23 11.06 -8.56
CA SER A 207 -6.20 10.97 -9.66
C SER A 207 -6.62 9.52 -9.91
N ASN A 208 -5.67 8.58 -9.93
CA ASN A 208 -5.95 7.16 -10.10
C ASN A 208 -6.79 6.63 -8.93
N ALA A 209 -6.45 6.97 -7.69
CA ALA A 209 -7.21 6.56 -6.52
C ALA A 209 -8.65 7.09 -6.55
N ALA A 210 -8.86 8.34 -6.96
CA ALA A 210 -10.20 8.92 -7.12
C ALA A 210 -11.02 8.19 -8.21
N ILE A 211 -10.39 7.86 -9.35
CA ILE A 211 -11.01 7.10 -10.43
C ILE A 211 -11.38 5.70 -9.94
N CYS A 212 -10.46 4.99 -9.28
CA CYS A 212 -10.70 3.65 -8.75
C CYS A 212 -11.88 3.63 -7.76
N ARG A 213 -11.95 4.58 -6.82
CA ARG A 213 -13.08 4.70 -5.89
C ARG A 213 -14.41 4.95 -6.63
N SER A 214 -14.40 5.83 -7.64
CA SER A 214 -15.60 6.13 -8.43
C SER A 214 -16.08 4.91 -9.23
N LEU A 215 -15.18 4.19 -9.88
CA LEU A 215 -15.50 2.98 -10.64
C LEU A 215 -16.05 1.87 -9.71
N LEU A 216 -15.42 1.69 -8.54
CA LEU A 216 -15.88 0.71 -7.56
C LEU A 216 -17.29 1.03 -7.06
N ALA A 217 -17.60 2.30 -6.79
CA ALA A 217 -18.93 2.75 -6.37
C ALA A 217 -20.01 2.52 -7.43
N VAL A 218 -19.67 2.73 -8.72
CA VAL A 218 -20.59 2.46 -9.83
C VAL A 218 -20.81 0.97 -10.04
N ARG A 219 -19.75 0.17 -9.90
CA ARG A 219 -19.83 -1.29 -10.12
C ARG A 219 -20.58 -2.01 -9.01
N TYR A 220 -20.49 -1.53 -7.77
CA TYR A 220 -21.10 -2.12 -6.60
C TYR A 220 -21.92 -1.09 -5.81
N PRO A 221 -23.08 -0.64 -6.34
CA PRO A 221 -23.88 0.44 -5.74
C PRO A 221 -24.48 0.07 -4.38
N ASP A 222 -24.78 -1.20 -4.14
CA ASP A 222 -25.42 -1.71 -2.91
C ASP A 222 -24.40 -2.03 -1.79
N ARG A 223 -23.30 -1.31 -1.75
CA ARG A 223 -22.20 -1.55 -0.82
C ARG A 223 -22.62 -1.22 0.62
N PRO A 224 -22.58 -2.17 1.58
CA PRO A 224 -22.62 -1.80 2.98
C PRO A 224 -21.38 -0.94 3.30
N GLN A 225 -21.60 0.25 3.87
CA GLN A 225 -20.51 1.14 4.34
C GLN A 225 -19.88 0.64 5.66
N GLU A 226 -19.74 -0.67 5.86
CA GLU A 226 -19.44 -1.27 7.16
C GLU A 226 -18.01 -1.78 7.31
N VAL A 227 -17.00 -1.09 6.79
CA VAL A 227 -15.60 -1.44 7.09
C VAL A 227 -14.85 -0.32 7.82
N THR A 228 -15.56 0.73 8.26
CA THR A 228 -14.98 1.80 9.09
C THR A 228 -15.59 1.77 10.49
N SER A 229 -15.04 0.96 11.38
CA SER A 229 -15.16 1.12 12.86
C SER A 229 -14.05 0.35 13.55
#